data_99301803cc219b6c2e7512836381c679
#
_entry.id   99301803cc219b6c2e7512836381c679
#
_cell.length_a   1.000
_cell.length_b   1.000
_cell.length_c   1.000
_cell.angle_alpha   90.00
_cell.angle_beta   90.00
_cell.angle_gamma   90.00
#
_symmetry.space_group_name_H-M   'P 1'
#
loop_
_entity.id
_entity.type
_entity.pdbx_description
1 polymer ?
#
loop_
_entity_poly.entity_id
_entity_poly.type
_entity_poly.pdbx_seq_one_letter_code
_entity_poly.pdbx_strand_id
1 'polypeptide(L)'
;MEDTILRRTWAEIDLDALAHNYQQARRKIGPNVKYLGVVKADAYGHGAVQVARKLEQLGADYLAVSSLDEGRELRHGGITMPILILGHTPPEMVSQLIEYNITQAAVSYTHLRAHETGRNL
;
A
#
# COMPACT_ATOMS: atom_id res chain seq x y z
N MET A 1 -0.58 24.02 11.04
CA MET A 1 -0.20 24.38 9.67
C MET A 1 -0.96 25.60 9.24
N GLU A 2 -0.22 26.60 8.84
CA GLU A 2 -0.85 27.83 8.40
C GLU A 2 -1.76 27.65 7.20
N ASP A 3 -1.39 26.73 6.32
CA ASP A 3 -2.19 26.47 5.13
C ASP A 3 -3.60 26.04 5.44
N THR A 4 -3.80 25.24 6.50
CA THR A 4 -5.13 24.76 6.84
C THR A 4 -6.00 25.88 7.39
N ILE A 5 -5.40 26.88 8.03
CA ILE A 5 -6.15 28.01 8.58
C ILE A 5 -6.75 28.85 7.45
N LEU A 6 -6.05 28.96 6.32
CA LEU A 6 -6.47 29.78 5.20
C LEU A 6 -7.45 29.08 4.27
N ARG A 7 -7.63 27.77 4.41
CA ARG A 7 -8.50 27.01 3.52
C ARG A 7 -9.93 27.01 4.04
N ARG A 8 -10.87 27.11 3.12
CA ARG A 8 -12.28 27.04 3.44
C ARG A 8 -12.78 25.60 3.50
N THR A 9 -12.06 24.69 2.84
CA THR A 9 -12.48 23.30 2.73
C THR A 9 -11.30 22.41 3.00
N TRP A 10 -11.50 21.38 3.83
CA TRP A 10 -10.50 20.37 4.08
C TRP A 10 -11.17 19.05 4.41
N ALA A 11 -10.43 17.95 4.31
CA ALA A 11 -10.90 16.65 4.74
C ALA A 11 -10.26 16.33 6.10
N GLU A 12 -11.10 15.91 7.04
CA GLU A 12 -10.62 15.44 8.34
C GLU A 12 -10.61 13.92 8.32
N ILE A 13 -9.46 13.33 8.62
CA ILE A 13 -9.30 11.89 8.64
C ILE A 13 -9.13 11.44 10.09
N ASP A 14 -10.03 10.56 10.53
CA ASP A 14 -10.03 10.08 11.91
C ASP A 14 -9.36 8.70 11.94
N LEU A 15 -8.10 8.67 12.37
CA LEU A 15 -7.33 7.43 12.42
C LEU A 15 -7.83 6.48 13.52
N ASP A 16 -8.50 7.01 14.55
CA ASP A 16 -9.11 6.16 15.57
C ASP A 16 -10.31 5.42 15.00
N ALA A 17 -11.08 6.07 14.13
CA ALA A 17 -12.17 5.40 13.43
C ALA A 17 -11.63 4.31 12.50
N LEU A 18 -10.51 4.57 11.83
CA LEU A 18 -9.84 3.56 11.01
C LEU A 18 -9.43 2.35 11.87
N ALA A 19 -8.84 2.62 13.02
CA ALA A 19 -8.42 1.56 13.95
C ALA A 19 -9.62 0.73 14.41
N HIS A 20 -10.73 1.38 14.73
CA HIS A 20 -11.94 0.68 15.13
C HIS A 20 -12.45 -0.24 14.02
N ASN A 21 -12.50 0.28 12.79
CA ASN A 21 -12.97 -0.50 11.65
C ASN A 21 -12.04 -1.68 11.36
N TYR A 22 -10.72 -1.45 11.43
CA TYR A 22 -9.75 -2.52 11.28
C TYR A 22 -9.98 -3.64 12.30
N GLN A 23 -10.18 -3.25 13.57
CA GLN A 23 -10.37 -4.23 14.64
C GLN A 23 -11.66 -5.02 14.46
N GLN A 24 -12.73 -4.38 13.97
CA GLN A 24 -13.96 -5.08 13.67
C GLN A 24 -13.76 -6.12 12.57
N ALA A 25 -13.06 -5.74 11.50
CA ALA A 25 -12.76 -6.67 10.40
C ALA A 25 -11.88 -7.82 10.91
N ARG A 26 -10.87 -7.50 11.71
CA ARG A 26 -9.94 -8.48 12.26
C ARG A 26 -10.64 -9.52 13.11
N ARG A 27 -11.57 -9.08 13.94
CA ARG A 27 -12.38 -9.98 14.77
C ARG A 27 -13.22 -10.92 13.91
N LYS A 28 -13.77 -10.38 12.81
CA LYS A 28 -14.63 -11.15 11.93
C LYS A 28 -13.88 -12.24 11.19
N ILE A 29 -12.68 -11.93 10.68
CA ILE A 29 -11.90 -12.90 9.90
C ILE A 29 -11.12 -13.89 10.77
N GLY A 30 -10.87 -13.55 12.02
CA GLY A 30 -10.15 -14.41 12.95
C GLY A 30 -8.63 -14.37 12.79
N PRO A 31 -7.91 -15.11 13.67
CA PRO A 31 -6.45 -15.01 13.73
C PRO A 31 -5.71 -15.77 12.62
N ASN A 32 -6.42 -16.67 11.91
CA ASN A 32 -5.77 -17.53 10.92
C ASN A 32 -5.83 -16.95 9.50
N VAL A 33 -6.40 -15.76 9.33
CA VAL A 33 -6.52 -15.09 8.03
C VAL A 33 -5.69 -13.83 8.06
N LYS A 34 -4.89 -13.62 7.02
CA LYS A 34 -4.06 -12.42 6.92
C LYS A 34 -4.89 -11.25 6.41
N TYR A 35 -4.54 -10.06 6.88
CA TYR A 35 -5.20 -8.83 6.49
C TYR A 35 -4.31 -8.06 5.52
N LEU A 36 -4.87 -7.69 4.38
CA LEU A 36 -4.19 -6.87 3.39
C LEU A 36 -4.95 -5.55 3.27
N GLY A 37 -4.28 -4.45 3.61
CA GLY A 37 -4.86 -3.11 3.53
C GLY A 37 -4.55 -2.48 2.19
N VAL A 38 -5.59 -2.08 1.45
CA VAL A 38 -5.42 -1.44 0.15
C VAL A 38 -5.32 0.06 0.36
N VAL A 39 -4.15 0.63 0.05
CA VAL A 39 -3.87 2.05 0.26
C VAL A 39 -3.49 2.77 -1.04
N LYS A 40 -3.90 2.19 -2.18
CA LYS A 40 -3.66 2.81 -3.48
C LYS A 40 -4.43 4.13 -3.60
N ALA A 41 -4.04 4.94 -4.59
CA ALA A 41 -4.68 6.24 -4.84
C ALA A 41 -4.72 7.09 -3.57
N ASP A 42 -3.56 7.18 -2.89
CA ASP A 42 -3.41 7.94 -1.64
C ASP A 42 -4.39 7.47 -0.57
N ALA A 43 -4.58 6.14 -0.47
CA ALA A 43 -5.57 5.52 0.41
C ALA A 43 -6.96 6.08 0.14
N TYR A 44 -7.28 6.19 -1.16
CA TYR A 44 -8.56 6.74 -1.62
C TYR A 44 -8.81 8.15 -1.07
N GLY A 45 -7.74 8.94 -0.96
CA GLY A 45 -7.83 10.31 -0.49
C GLY A 45 -7.65 10.48 1.01
N HIS A 46 -7.43 9.39 1.75
CA HIS A 46 -7.27 9.46 3.21
C HIS A 46 -5.82 9.68 3.65
N GLY A 47 -4.88 9.70 2.72
CA GLY A 47 -3.46 9.87 3.04
C GLY A 47 -2.75 8.54 3.22
N ALA A 48 -2.06 8.08 2.16
CA ALA A 48 -1.51 6.72 2.12
C ALA A 48 -0.50 6.46 3.24
N VAL A 49 0.43 7.40 3.47
CA VAL A 49 1.49 7.18 4.47
C VAL A 49 0.90 7.10 5.88
N GLN A 50 -0.01 8.02 6.22
CA GLN A 50 -0.62 8.06 7.54
C GLN A 50 -1.47 6.81 7.79
N VAL A 51 -2.28 6.43 6.80
CA VAL A 51 -3.11 5.22 6.90
C VAL A 51 -2.22 3.98 7.02
N ALA A 52 -1.18 3.90 6.21
CA ALA A 52 -0.26 2.76 6.23
C ALA A 52 0.44 2.63 7.59
N ARG A 53 0.90 3.75 8.15
CA ARG A 53 1.50 3.74 9.49
C ARG A 53 0.54 3.22 10.54
N LYS A 54 -0.71 3.65 10.46
CA LYS A 54 -1.72 3.19 11.43
C LYS A 54 -1.97 1.70 11.28
N LEU A 55 -2.10 1.22 10.04
CA LEU A 55 -2.29 -0.20 9.80
C LEU A 55 -1.10 -1.02 10.26
N GLU A 56 0.12 -0.52 10.06
CA GLU A 56 1.32 -1.19 10.53
C GLU A 56 1.33 -1.31 12.05
N GLN A 57 0.99 -0.23 12.75
CA GLN A 57 0.89 -0.24 14.21
C GLN A 57 -0.17 -1.22 14.70
N LEU A 58 -1.26 -1.37 13.97
CA LEU A 58 -2.35 -2.27 14.34
C LEU A 58 -2.06 -3.72 14.04
N GLY A 59 -1.01 -4.01 13.27
CA GLY A 59 -0.61 -5.38 12.98
C GLY A 59 -1.17 -5.95 11.69
N ALA A 60 -1.54 -5.12 10.73
CA ALA A 60 -1.92 -5.60 9.40
C ALA A 60 -0.75 -6.37 8.79
N ASP A 61 -1.06 -7.34 7.95
CA ASP A 61 -0.04 -8.25 7.43
C ASP A 61 0.60 -7.74 6.14
N TYR A 62 -0.18 -7.11 5.28
CA TYR A 62 0.26 -6.61 3.98
C TYR A 62 -0.41 -5.29 3.66
N LEU A 63 0.26 -4.49 2.84
CA LEU A 63 -0.35 -3.34 2.18
C LEU A 63 -0.36 -3.58 0.68
N ALA A 64 -1.35 -3.02 -0.01
CA ALA A 64 -1.42 -3.10 -1.46
C ALA A 64 -1.52 -1.70 -2.06
N VAL A 65 -0.75 -1.50 -3.12
CA VAL A 65 -0.71 -0.25 -3.88
C VAL A 65 -0.88 -0.57 -5.35
N SER A 66 -1.10 0.45 -6.18
CA SER A 66 -1.31 0.23 -7.61
C SER A 66 -0.02 0.33 -8.43
N SER A 67 1.03 0.97 -7.91
CA SER A 67 2.22 1.24 -8.69
C SER A 67 3.47 1.25 -7.83
N LEU A 68 4.62 1.13 -8.50
CA LEU A 68 5.91 1.25 -7.85
C LEU A 68 6.07 2.61 -7.16
N ASP A 69 5.60 3.69 -7.80
CA ASP A 69 5.71 5.02 -7.21
C ASP A 69 5.01 5.11 -5.88
N GLU A 70 3.81 4.53 -5.80
CA GLU A 70 3.07 4.48 -4.53
C GLU A 70 3.82 3.68 -3.47
N GLY A 71 4.39 2.54 -3.88
CA GLY A 71 5.18 1.71 -2.96
C GLY A 71 6.41 2.44 -2.44
N ARG A 72 7.13 3.14 -3.33
CA ARG A 72 8.29 3.92 -2.91
C ARG A 72 7.90 5.02 -1.93
N GLU A 73 6.79 5.67 -2.17
CA GLU A 73 6.31 6.71 -1.27
C GLU A 73 6.12 6.17 0.15
N LEU A 74 5.52 4.98 0.25
CA LEU A 74 5.35 4.34 1.56
C LEU A 74 6.70 4.02 2.21
N ARG A 75 7.65 3.49 1.42
CA ARG A 75 8.99 3.19 1.96
C ARG A 75 9.68 4.45 2.44
N HIS A 76 9.61 5.53 1.68
CA HIS A 76 10.18 6.81 2.10
C HIS A 76 9.48 7.36 3.34
N GLY A 77 8.23 7.02 3.55
CA GLY A 77 7.48 7.38 4.75
C GLY A 77 7.79 6.52 5.97
N GLY A 78 8.73 5.57 5.84
CA GLY A 78 9.16 4.74 6.96
C GLY A 78 8.40 3.44 7.12
N ILE A 79 7.55 3.07 6.17
CA ILE A 79 6.80 1.82 6.22
C ILE A 79 7.74 0.66 5.91
N THR A 80 7.75 -0.35 6.78
CA THR A 80 8.64 -1.51 6.64
C THR A 80 7.89 -2.82 6.35
N MET A 81 6.58 -2.85 6.57
CA MET A 81 5.80 -4.06 6.35
C MET A 81 5.72 -4.42 4.86
N PRO A 82 5.33 -5.66 4.53
CA PRO A 82 5.24 -6.09 3.14
C PRO A 82 4.28 -5.23 2.32
N ILE A 83 4.70 -4.90 1.10
CA ILE A 83 3.91 -4.11 0.16
C ILE A 83 3.75 -4.90 -1.13
N LEU A 84 2.53 -4.98 -1.63
CA LEU A 84 2.18 -5.68 -2.87
C LEU A 84 1.70 -4.66 -3.89
N ILE A 85 2.27 -4.72 -5.10
CA ILE A 85 1.78 -3.91 -6.22
C ILE A 85 0.75 -4.72 -6.97
N LEU A 86 -0.45 -4.16 -7.12
CA LEU A 86 -1.55 -4.80 -7.84
C LEU A 86 -1.50 -4.55 -9.33
N GLY A 87 -0.93 -3.42 -9.75
CA GLY A 87 -0.83 -3.05 -11.15
C GLY A 87 0.43 -3.59 -11.82
N HIS A 88 0.60 -3.19 -13.08
CA HIS A 88 1.75 -3.61 -13.87
C HIS A 88 2.98 -2.76 -13.53
N THR A 89 4.15 -3.42 -13.44
CA THR A 89 5.43 -2.74 -13.31
C THR A 89 6.26 -3.05 -14.56
N PRO A 90 6.76 -2.05 -15.28
CA PRO A 90 7.59 -2.33 -16.46
C PRO A 90 8.82 -3.14 -16.09
N PRO A 91 9.24 -4.09 -16.94
CA PRO A 91 10.39 -4.95 -16.63
C PRO A 91 11.68 -4.18 -16.31
N GLU A 92 11.87 -3.02 -16.90
CA GLU A 92 13.07 -2.20 -16.65
C GLU A 92 13.11 -1.64 -15.23
N MET A 93 12.00 -1.70 -14.50
CA MET A 93 11.92 -1.20 -13.12
C MET A 93 12.09 -2.31 -12.08
N VAL A 94 12.40 -3.53 -12.50
CA VAL A 94 12.50 -4.67 -11.58
C VAL A 94 13.57 -4.44 -10.52
N SER A 95 14.67 -3.77 -10.87
CA SER A 95 15.73 -3.49 -9.89
C SER A 95 15.19 -2.67 -8.71
N GLN A 96 14.22 -1.79 -8.95
CA GLN A 96 13.62 -0.98 -7.89
C GLN A 96 12.68 -1.81 -7.01
N LEU A 97 12.02 -2.82 -7.58
CA LEU A 97 11.22 -3.73 -6.76
C LEU A 97 12.11 -4.42 -5.73
N ILE A 98 13.30 -4.83 -6.15
CA ILE A 98 14.26 -5.48 -5.27
C ILE A 98 14.80 -4.48 -4.25
N GLU A 99 15.19 -3.31 -4.71
CA GLU A 99 15.77 -2.27 -3.85
C GLU A 99 14.83 -1.90 -2.72
N TYR A 100 13.55 -1.70 -3.03
CA TYR A 100 12.55 -1.29 -2.04
C TYR A 100 11.84 -2.47 -1.39
N ASN A 101 12.21 -3.69 -1.78
CA ASN A 101 11.61 -4.92 -1.23
C ASN A 101 10.09 -4.91 -1.38
N ILE A 102 9.63 -4.75 -2.62
CA ILE A 102 8.21 -4.68 -2.94
C ILE A 102 7.83 -5.89 -3.78
N THR A 103 6.69 -6.49 -3.50
CA THR A 103 6.17 -7.67 -4.18
C THR A 103 5.27 -7.26 -5.33
N GLN A 104 5.44 -7.92 -6.48
CA GLN A 104 4.65 -7.66 -7.67
C GLN A 104 3.61 -8.76 -7.86
N ALA A 105 2.35 -8.36 -8.05
CA ALA A 105 1.30 -9.30 -8.40
C ALA A 105 1.35 -9.62 -9.90
N ALA A 106 1.11 -10.87 -10.25
CA ALA A 106 0.98 -11.31 -11.64
C ALA A 106 -0.34 -12.06 -11.75
N VAL A 107 -1.27 -11.50 -12.53
CA VAL A 107 -2.65 -12.00 -12.57
C VAL A 107 -2.97 -12.82 -13.81
N SER A 108 -2.06 -12.88 -14.78
CA SER A 108 -2.25 -13.67 -15.99
C SER A 108 -0.92 -14.16 -16.52
N TYR A 109 -0.98 -15.17 -17.39
CA TYR A 109 0.23 -15.70 -18.03
C TYR A 109 0.94 -14.61 -18.87
N THR A 110 0.16 -13.79 -19.57
CA THR A 110 0.70 -12.70 -20.36
C THR A 110 1.45 -11.70 -19.49
N HIS A 111 0.87 -11.35 -18.35
CA HIS A 111 1.48 -10.42 -17.39
C HIS A 111 2.81 -11.00 -16.89
N LEU A 112 2.81 -12.27 -16.49
CA LEU A 112 4.01 -12.93 -15.99
C LEU A 112 5.09 -13.00 -17.05
N ARG A 113 4.71 -13.35 -18.29
CA ARG A 113 5.68 -13.42 -19.39
C ARG A 113 6.32 -12.08 -19.71
N ALA A 114 5.55 -11.00 -19.60
CA ALA A 114 6.10 -9.67 -19.84
C ALA A 114 7.24 -9.38 -18.85
N HIS A 115 7.10 -9.76 -17.60
CA HIS A 115 8.16 -9.58 -16.62
C HIS A 115 9.35 -10.50 -16.90
N GLU A 116 9.11 -11.75 -17.26
CA GLU A 116 10.19 -12.68 -17.56
C GLU A 116 11.00 -12.25 -18.77
N THR A 117 10.33 -11.96 -19.88
CA THR A 117 11.02 -11.65 -21.13
C THR A 117 11.70 -10.29 -21.08
N GLY A 118 11.15 -9.35 -20.34
CA GLY A 118 11.71 -8.01 -20.23
C GLY A 118 13.04 -7.97 -19.51
N ARG A 119 13.40 -9.01 -18.78
CA ARG A 119 14.64 -9.07 -18.04
C ARG A 119 15.23 -10.46 -17.92
N ASN A 120 14.73 -11.38 -18.69
CA ASN A 120 15.24 -12.76 -18.70
C ASN A 120 15.23 -13.39 -17.30
N LEU A 121 14.12 -13.28 -16.67
CA LEU A 121 13.93 -13.85 -15.33
C LEU A 121 14.06 -15.35 -15.32
#